data_6679541f1c1fbee2616cbf5597323d3d
#
_entry.id   6679541f1c1fbee2616cbf5597323d3d
#
_cell.length_a   1.000
_cell.length_b   1.000
_cell.length_c   1.000
_cell.angle_alpha   90.00
_cell.angle_beta   90.00
_cell.angle_gamma   90.00
#
_symmetry.space_group_name_H-M   'P 1'
#
loop_
_entity.id
_entity.type
_entity.pdbx_description
1 polymer ?
#
loop_
_entity_poly.entity_id
_entity_poly.type
_entity_poly.pdbx_seq_one_letter_code
_entity_poly.pdbx_strand_id
1 'polypeptide(L)'
;MDETRAEYSRVNLSSDPIYGYLRITKGGPGGVAGQVAEQDLVDAAWLQRLRRIHQLQSAWWVFATAEHSRFQHALGAMHLAGEWTRHLYPSLHVACRDVPSPQLVEETMRIAGLLHDVGHGPFGHFFDENYLDTWGIDHEVVGRALITGPLAALIGELGASPSADFEADERIDPRWVAYLISSTELEGFQPPPWLAVLRPALIGPFSSDNMDYVPRDSYICGVSAGPVDVQRIIHYSFISERGLTLHAHAAEALYMFLNSRLYLYHQVYFHRTVRRIDLQLREVFRPTIELMLGGNPLEHLDRYLVLTEWSLLSDVDRWARGSDARRRELGEAWAAVVARKLKWKLIYQGHTDAHDIPSGALGVTREQFASRLRENLPSGLRGIAFEVDVAAQESRAFNPMTETADILFYEPLEDTYRQSRVLDLFKRLPVRMALFRIFAHDETHRRELIHAANEVLGLAT
;
A
#
# COMPACT_ATOMS: atom_id res chain seq x y z
N MET A 1 -33.24 -20.02 21.97
CA MET A 1 -32.83 -20.00 20.56
C MET A 1 -31.57 -20.80 20.47
N ASP A 2 -31.46 -21.72 19.53
CA ASP A 2 -30.32 -22.61 19.37
C ASP A 2 -29.06 -21.78 19.12
N GLU A 3 -27.97 -22.06 19.84
CA GLU A 3 -26.67 -21.35 19.74
C GLU A 3 -26.21 -21.26 18.27
N THR A 4 -26.46 -22.29 17.47
CA THR A 4 -26.17 -22.34 16.04
C THR A 4 -26.89 -21.24 15.25
N ARG A 5 -28.13 -20.86 15.61
CA ARG A 5 -28.86 -19.77 14.95
C ARG A 5 -28.35 -18.39 15.38
N ALA A 6 -27.79 -18.26 16.58
CA ALA A 6 -27.18 -17.03 17.04
C ALA A 6 -25.90 -16.71 16.24
N GLU A 7 -25.10 -17.72 15.89
CA GLU A 7 -23.89 -17.55 15.09
C GLU A 7 -24.21 -17.00 13.69
N TYR A 8 -25.19 -17.52 12.98
CA TYR A 8 -25.60 -17.03 11.65
C TYR A 8 -26.18 -15.61 11.66
N SER A 9 -26.61 -15.11 12.80
CA SER A 9 -27.16 -13.77 12.93
C SER A 9 -26.09 -12.71 13.25
N ARG A 10 -24.94 -13.11 13.77
CA ARG A 10 -23.85 -12.18 14.16
C ARG A 10 -22.94 -11.77 13.01
N VAL A 11 -22.79 -12.62 11.99
CA VAL A 11 -21.78 -12.47 10.95
C VAL A 11 -22.41 -12.56 9.57
N ASN A 12 -22.08 -11.60 8.73
CA ASN A 12 -22.29 -11.65 7.28
C ASN A 12 -21.11 -12.34 6.61
N LEU A 13 -21.38 -13.06 5.52
CA LEU A 13 -20.34 -13.60 4.63
C LEU A 13 -20.29 -12.76 3.36
N SER A 14 -19.12 -12.20 3.08
CA SER A 14 -18.83 -11.56 1.80
C SER A 14 -17.95 -12.47 0.95
N SER A 15 -18.33 -12.74 -0.29
CA SER A 15 -17.51 -13.55 -1.21
C SER A 15 -16.27 -12.78 -1.64
N ASP A 16 -15.12 -13.46 -1.65
CA ASP A 16 -13.83 -12.91 -2.09
C ASP A 16 -13.09 -13.95 -2.96
N PRO A 17 -12.49 -13.55 -4.09
CA PRO A 17 -11.84 -14.49 -5.00
C PRO A 17 -10.54 -15.10 -4.46
N ILE A 18 -9.94 -14.48 -3.42
CA ILE A 18 -8.67 -14.94 -2.82
C ILE A 18 -8.95 -15.84 -1.61
N TYR A 19 -9.88 -15.45 -0.74
CA TYR A 19 -10.15 -16.12 0.54
C TYR A 19 -11.43 -16.97 0.56
N GLY A 20 -12.22 -16.95 -0.52
CA GLY A 20 -13.53 -17.58 -0.56
C GLY A 20 -14.57 -16.72 0.15
N TYR A 21 -14.52 -16.65 1.47
CA TYR A 21 -15.46 -15.86 2.27
C TYR A 21 -14.76 -15.03 3.34
N LEU A 22 -15.14 -13.76 3.41
CA LEU A 22 -14.76 -12.82 4.48
C LEU A 22 -15.92 -12.76 5.49
N ARG A 23 -15.61 -12.85 6.78
CA ARG A 23 -16.55 -12.70 7.87
C ARG A 23 -16.58 -11.27 8.34
N ILE A 24 -17.79 -10.69 8.44
CA ILE A 24 -18.01 -9.28 8.86
C ILE A 24 -19.09 -9.30 9.93
N THR A 25 -18.81 -8.78 11.11
CA THR A 25 -19.82 -8.67 12.18
C THR A 25 -20.93 -7.72 11.78
N LYS A 26 -22.16 -8.02 12.21
CA LYS A 26 -23.33 -7.18 11.95
C LYS A 26 -24.13 -6.92 13.21
N GLY A 27 -24.66 -5.70 13.32
CA GLY A 27 -25.66 -5.32 14.30
C GLY A 27 -27.09 -5.72 13.87
N GLY A 28 -28.08 -5.52 14.72
CA GLY A 28 -29.50 -5.72 14.42
C GLY A 28 -30.12 -7.00 15.01
N PRO A 29 -31.33 -7.43 14.55
CA PRO A 29 -32.06 -8.54 15.17
C PRO A 29 -31.32 -9.86 14.98
N GLY A 30 -30.58 -10.25 16.01
CA GLY A 30 -29.74 -11.48 16.02
C GLY A 30 -28.29 -11.20 16.39
N GLY A 31 -27.75 -10.00 16.18
CA GLY A 31 -26.65 -9.40 16.93
C GLY A 31 -27.23 -8.75 18.20
N VAL A 32 -26.39 -8.20 19.06
CA VAL A 32 -26.89 -7.41 20.19
C VAL A 32 -27.60 -6.17 19.62
N ALA A 33 -28.90 -6.08 19.79
CA ALA A 33 -29.71 -5.01 19.22
C ALA A 33 -29.19 -3.65 19.73
N GLY A 34 -28.80 -2.77 18.79
CA GLY A 34 -28.24 -1.44 19.10
C GLY A 34 -26.72 -1.40 19.29
N GLN A 35 -25.99 -2.48 19.08
CA GLN A 35 -24.53 -2.50 19.12
C GLN A 35 -23.96 -2.17 17.74
N VAL A 36 -22.95 -1.29 17.68
CA VAL A 36 -22.16 -1.01 16.49
C VAL A 36 -21.32 -2.24 16.13
N ALA A 37 -21.24 -2.56 14.84
CA ALA A 37 -20.51 -3.71 14.31
C ALA A 37 -19.58 -3.29 13.15
N GLU A 38 -18.71 -4.20 12.69
CA GLU A 38 -17.85 -3.94 11.53
C GLU A 38 -18.65 -3.49 10.29
N GLN A 39 -19.87 -4.02 10.10
CA GLN A 39 -20.73 -3.62 8.99
C GLN A 39 -21.01 -2.12 8.98
N ASP A 40 -21.17 -1.49 10.15
CA ASP A 40 -21.41 -0.05 10.24
C ASP A 40 -20.20 0.77 9.80
N LEU A 41 -18.99 0.30 10.10
CA LEU A 41 -17.75 0.88 9.58
C LEU A 41 -17.61 0.63 8.07
N VAL A 42 -17.87 -0.59 7.62
CA VAL A 42 -17.84 -0.93 6.19
C VAL A 42 -18.81 -0.06 5.39
N ASP A 43 -20.00 0.25 5.95
CA ASP A 43 -21.01 1.08 5.31
C ASP A 43 -20.78 2.59 5.52
N ALA A 44 -19.81 2.97 6.36
CA ALA A 44 -19.48 4.37 6.55
C ALA A 44 -19.01 5.02 5.24
N ALA A 45 -19.39 6.28 5.02
CA ALA A 45 -19.13 7.01 3.78
C ALA A 45 -17.63 7.03 3.41
N TRP A 46 -16.73 7.10 4.40
CA TRP A 46 -15.27 7.07 4.20
C TRP A 46 -14.77 5.74 3.63
N LEU A 47 -15.33 4.62 4.07
CA LEU A 47 -15.00 3.30 3.52
C LEU A 47 -15.65 3.09 2.16
N GLN A 48 -16.93 3.45 2.00
CA GLN A 48 -17.64 3.33 0.73
C GLN A 48 -17.00 4.19 -0.38
N ARG A 49 -16.32 5.27 -0.01
CA ARG A 49 -15.51 6.09 -0.93
C ARG A 49 -14.43 5.25 -1.63
N LEU A 50 -13.79 4.32 -0.92
CA LEU A 50 -12.71 3.47 -1.46
C LEU A 50 -13.16 2.57 -2.61
N ARG A 51 -14.47 2.29 -2.77
CA ARG A 51 -15.03 1.58 -3.95
C ARG A 51 -14.81 2.32 -5.27
N ARG A 52 -14.57 3.63 -5.18
CA ARG A 52 -14.43 4.53 -6.33
C ARG A 52 -12.99 5.03 -6.49
N ILE A 53 -12.05 4.32 -5.89
CA ILE A 53 -10.60 4.55 -6.01
C ILE A 53 -9.96 3.20 -6.37
N HIS A 54 -9.31 3.13 -7.53
CA HIS A 54 -8.62 1.92 -7.97
C HIS A 54 -7.42 1.60 -7.08
N GLN A 55 -7.19 0.32 -6.85
CA GLN A 55 -6.02 -0.15 -6.08
C GLN A 55 -4.71 0.22 -6.80
N LEU A 56 -4.66 0.06 -8.10
CA LEU A 56 -3.42 0.11 -8.88
C LEU A 56 -3.23 1.43 -9.66
N GLN A 57 -3.67 2.56 -9.09
CA GLN A 57 -3.42 3.89 -9.65
C GLN A 57 -3.82 3.98 -11.15
N SER A 58 -2.86 4.31 -12.05
CA SER A 58 -3.06 4.36 -13.50
C SER A 58 -2.88 3.00 -14.20
N ALA A 59 -2.50 1.93 -13.49
CA ALA A 59 -2.25 0.62 -14.08
C ALA A 59 -3.52 -0.03 -14.67
N TRP A 60 -4.72 0.30 -14.17
CA TRP A 60 -5.98 -0.17 -14.74
C TRP A 60 -6.20 0.30 -16.19
N TRP A 61 -5.58 1.38 -16.62
CA TRP A 61 -5.57 1.77 -18.03
C TRP A 61 -4.67 0.89 -18.90
N VAL A 62 -3.82 0.05 -18.30
CA VAL A 62 -2.86 -0.82 -19.02
C VAL A 62 -3.26 -2.28 -18.91
N PHE A 63 -3.62 -2.74 -17.74
CA PHE A 63 -4.06 -4.10 -17.43
C PHE A 63 -5.59 -4.14 -17.45
N ALA A 64 -6.17 -4.77 -18.45
CA ALA A 64 -7.60 -4.73 -18.73
C ALA A 64 -8.50 -5.25 -17.58
N THR A 65 -7.96 -6.09 -16.71
CA THR A 65 -8.66 -6.67 -15.55
C THR A 65 -8.36 -5.97 -14.23
N ALA A 66 -7.45 -5.01 -14.19
CA ALA A 66 -7.03 -4.31 -12.97
C ALA A 66 -8.06 -3.26 -12.48
N GLU A 67 -9.33 -3.64 -12.45
CA GLU A 67 -10.49 -2.80 -12.11
C GLU A 67 -10.87 -2.87 -10.63
N HIS A 68 -10.10 -3.58 -9.81
CA HIS A 68 -10.38 -3.68 -8.38
C HIS A 68 -10.05 -2.39 -7.64
N SER A 69 -10.86 -2.16 -6.62
CA SER A 69 -10.78 -0.95 -5.81
C SER A 69 -10.04 -1.20 -4.49
N ARG A 70 -9.61 -0.12 -3.85
CA ARG A 70 -9.05 -0.15 -2.49
C ARG A 70 -10.01 -0.72 -1.46
N PHE A 71 -11.31 -0.66 -1.69
CA PHE A 71 -12.30 -1.27 -0.83
C PHE A 71 -12.16 -2.80 -0.74
N GLN A 72 -11.93 -3.49 -1.86
CA GLN A 72 -11.75 -4.94 -1.87
C GLN A 72 -10.48 -5.35 -1.13
N HIS A 73 -9.39 -4.60 -1.35
CA HIS A 73 -8.13 -4.79 -0.63
C HIS A 73 -8.29 -4.53 0.88
N ALA A 74 -8.94 -3.45 1.28
CA ALA A 74 -9.21 -3.14 2.69
C ALA A 74 -9.94 -4.26 3.42
N LEU A 75 -10.95 -4.88 2.77
CA LEU A 75 -11.64 -6.05 3.33
C LEU A 75 -10.73 -7.29 3.43
N GLY A 76 -9.87 -7.50 2.45
CA GLY A 76 -8.91 -8.61 2.47
C GLY A 76 -7.84 -8.43 3.56
N ALA A 77 -7.29 -7.22 3.70
CA ALA A 77 -6.34 -6.88 4.75
C ALA A 77 -6.97 -7.02 6.15
N MET A 78 -8.22 -6.59 6.34
CA MET A 78 -9.01 -6.83 7.55
C MET A 78 -9.11 -8.33 7.88
N HIS A 79 -9.46 -9.14 6.88
CA HIS A 79 -9.60 -10.59 7.06
C HIS A 79 -8.30 -11.23 7.52
N LEU A 80 -7.20 -10.96 6.80
CA LEU A 80 -5.88 -11.51 7.14
C LEU A 80 -5.37 -11.03 8.49
N ALA A 81 -5.57 -9.75 8.83
CA ALA A 81 -5.21 -9.22 10.14
C ALA A 81 -5.91 -10.01 11.27
N GLY A 82 -7.20 -10.34 11.09
CA GLY A 82 -7.95 -11.17 12.05
C GLY A 82 -7.44 -12.60 12.13
N GLU A 83 -7.27 -13.27 10.97
CA GLU A 83 -6.73 -14.63 10.90
C GLU A 83 -5.37 -14.75 11.59
N TRP A 84 -4.49 -13.81 11.27
CA TRP A 84 -3.14 -13.80 11.82
C TRP A 84 -3.14 -13.49 13.32
N THR A 85 -3.95 -12.54 13.77
CA THR A 85 -4.04 -12.19 15.21
C THR A 85 -4.54 -13.34 16.04
N ARG A 86 -5.57 -14.07 15.59
CA ARG A 86 -6.05 -15.27 16.28
C ARG A 86 -4.95 -16.33 16.43
N HIS A 87 -4.12 -16.50 15.41
CA HIS A 87 -2.97 -17.41 15.45
C HIS A 87 -1.88 -16.90 16.42
N LEU A 88 -1.58 -15.60 16.43
CA LEU A 88 -0.54 -15.02 17.27
C LEU A 88 -0.93 -14.89 18.75
N TYR A 89 -2.23 -14.76 19.04
CA TYR A 89 -2.71 -14.43 20.39
C TYR A 89 -2.19 -15.34 21.51
N PRO A 90 -2.16 -16.68 21.39
CA PRO A 90 -1.63 -17.54 22.45
C PRO A 90 -0.18 -17.23 22.82
N SER A 91 0.68 -16.96 21.85
CA SER A 91 2.07 -16.59 22.08
C SER A 91 2.22 -15.15 22.56
N LEU A 92 1.37 -14.23 22.10
CA LEU A 92 1.29 -12.86 22.59
C LEU A 92 0.95 -12.82 24.09
N HIS A 93 -0.04 -13.59 24.49
CA HIS A 93 -0.48 -13.66 25.90
C HIS A 93 0.62 -14.21 26.84
N VAL A 94 1.51 -15.05 26.31
CA VAL A 94 2.69 -15.53 27.05
C VAL A 94 3.81 -14.48 27.09
N ALA A 95 4.05 -13.79 25.98
CA ALA A 95 5.15 -12.84 25.84
C ALA A 95 4.87 -11.48 26.50
N CYS A 96 3.61 -11.06 26.57
CA CYS A 96 3.20 -9.77 27.10
C CYS A 96 2.30 -9.94 28.31
N ARG A 97 2.48 -9.06 29.32
CA ARG A 97 1.52 -8.90 30.42
C ARG A 97 0.40 -7.95 30.02
N ASP A 98 -0.73 -8.06 30.69
CA ASP A 98 -1.87 -7.14 30.55
C ASP A 98 -2.40 -7.07 29.10
N VAL A 99 -2.42 -8.20 28.40
CA VAL A 99 -3.02 -8.34 27.09
C VAL A 99 -4.54 -8.40 27.27
N PRO A 100 -5.32 -7.57 26.55
CA PRO A 100 -6.79 -7.63 26.58
C PRO A 100 -7.33 -8.97 26.07
N SER A 101 -8.66 -9.12 26.09
CA SER A 101 -9.32 -10.32 25.56
C SER A 101 -8.90 -10.62 24.12
N PRO A 102 -8.88 -11.90 23.70
CA PRO A 102 -8.53 -12.23 22.32
C PRO A 102 -9.45 -11.58 21.28
N GLN A 103 -10.70 -11.32 21.66
CA GLN A 103 -11.69 -10.68 20.82
C GLN A 103 -11.38 -9.20 20.59
N LEU A 104 -11.00 -8.47 21.64
CA LEU A 104 -10.61 -7.07 21.51
C LEU A 104 -9.33 -6.91 20.67
N VAL A 105 -8.34 -7.77 20.91
CA VAL A 105 -7.08 -7.75 20.15
C VAL A 105 -7.34 -8.11 18.68
N GLU A 106 -8.13 -9.16 18.40
CA GLU A 106 -8.54 -9.54 17.06
C GLU A 106 -9.21 -8.36 16.33
N GLU A 107 -10.22 -7.76 16.96
CA GLU A 107 -10.99 -6.68 16.35
C GLU A 107 -10.14 -5.42 16.14
N THR A 108 -9.30 -5.05 17.09
CA THR A 108 -8.37 -3.92 16.91
C THR A 108 -7.50 -4.07 15.67
N MET A 109 -6.94 -5.26 15.46
CA MET A 109 -6.12 -5.56 14.30
C MET A 109 -6.93 -5.61 13.00
N ARG A 110 -8.15 -6.16 13.05
CA ARG A 110 -9.09 -6.19 11.92
C ARG A 110 -9.45 -4.78 11.46
N ILE A 111 -9.82 -3.92 12.41
CA ILE A 111 -10.18 -2.53 12.10
C ILE A 111 -8.97 -1.74 11.59
N ALA A 112 -7.79 -1.99 12.11
CA ALA A 112 -6.57 -1.40 11.56
C ALA A 112 -6.30 -1.87 10.11
N GLY A 113 -6.48 -3.16 9.81
CA GLY A 113 -6.41 -3.68 8.44
C GLY A 113 -7.49 -3.09 7.52
N LEU A 114 -8.72 -2.88 8.01
CA LEU A 114 -9.80 -2.25 7.26
C LEU A 114 -9.52 -0.78 6.92
N LEU A 115 -8.90 -0.05 7.83
CA LEU A 115 -8.78 1.41 7.76
C LEU A 115 -7.38 1.89 7.31
N HIS A 116 -6.40 1.00 7.10
CA HIS A 116 -5.03 1.42 6.79
C HIS A 116 -4.95 2.34 5.56
N ASP A 117 -5.76 2.10 4.56
CA ASP A 117 -5.82 2.83 3.28
C ASP A 117 -6.91 3.91 3.21
N VAL A 118 -7.67 4.16 4.32
CA VAL A 118 -8.84 5.06 4.29
C VAL A 118 -8.50 6.49 3.90
N GLY A 119 -7.26 6.90 4.13
CA GLY A 119 -6.76 8.24 3.81
C GLY A 119 -6.37 8.46 2.35
N HIS A 120 -6.32 7.45 1.50
CA HIS A 120 -5.91 7.63 0.10
C HIS A 120 -6.86 8.49 -0.72
N GLY A 121 -6.28 9.33 -1.58
CA GLY A 121 -6.96 10.08 -2.63
C GLY A 121 -7.07 9.32 -3.95
N PRO A 122 -7.70 9.92 -4.98
CA PRO A 122 -7.75 9.35 -6.32
C PRO A 122 -6.34 9.09 -6.85
N PHE A 123 -6.12 7.92 -7.48
CA PHE A 123 -4.81 7.43 -7.93
C PHE A 123 -3.82 7.08 -6.80
N GLY A 124 -4.28 6.88 -5.56
CA GLY A 124 -3.49 6.32 -4.47
C GLY A 124 -2.19 7.08 -4.19
N HIS A 125 -1.04 6.39 -4.17
CA HIS A 125 0.26 7.01 -3.91
C HIS A 125 0.66 8.10 -4.91
N PHE A 126 0.11 8.07 -6.13
CA PHE A 126 0.32 9.16 -7.07
C PHE A 126 -0.27 10.49 -6.54
N PHE A 127 -1.39 10.42 -5.80
CA PHE A 127 -1.95 11.58 -5.11
C PHE A 127 -1.03 12.07 -4.00
N ASP A 128 -0.44 11.15 -3.23
CA ASP A 128 0.52 11.49 -2.16
C ASP A 128 1.71 12.27 -2.76
N GLU A 129 2.38 11.69 -3.76
CA GLU A 129 3.56 12.25 -4.42
C GLU A 129 3.31 13.57 -5.16
N ASN A 130 2.14 13.78 -5.74
CA ASN A 130 1.87 14.91 -6.63
C ASN A 130 0.92 15.95 -6.05
N TYR A 131 0.35 15.70 -4.86
CA TYR A 131 -0.52 16.66 -4.19
C TYR A 131 -0.24 16.79 -2.69
N LEU A 132 -0.25 15.70 -1.90
CA LEU A 132 -0.11 15.76 -0.44
C LEU A 132 1.30 16.18 0.02
N ASP A 133 2.34 15.78 -0.70
CA ASP A 133 3.74 16.14 -0.41
C ASP A 133 3.97 17.66 -0.24
N THR A 134 3.11 18.47 -0.86
CA THR A 134 3.13 19.93 -0.70
C THR A 134 2.98 20.41 0.74
N TRP A 135 2.26 19.64 1.56
CA TRP A 135 2.04 19.94 2.99
C TRP A 135 2.87 19.03 3.90
N GLY A 136 3.78 18.23 3.35
CA GLY A 136 4.57 17.26 4.12
C GLY A 136 3.71 16.19 4.78
N ILE A 137 2.58 15.83 4.17
CA ILE A 137 1.65 14.79 4.64
C ILE A 137 1.48 13.70 3.56
N ASP A 138 0.98 12.56 3.98
CA ASP A 138 0.63 11.42 3.15
C ASP A 138 -0.75 10.87 3.51
N HIS A 139 -1.16 9.78 2.87
CA HIS A 139 -2.43 9.11 3.15
C HIS A 139 -2.50 8.56 4.58
N GLU A 140 -1.37 8.17 5.21
CA GLU A 140 -1.37 7.70 6.61
C GLU A 140 -1.74 8.84 7.56
N VAL A 141 -1.22 10.06 7.34
CA VAL A 141 -1.59 11.25 8.13
C VAL A 141 -3.06 11.57 7.98
N VAL A 142 -3.59 11.52 6.75
CA VAL A 142 -5.03 11.73 6.50
C VAL A 142 -5.84 10.60 7.13
N GLY A 143 -5.43 9.35 6.99
CA GLY A 143 -6.06 8.19 7.60
C GLY A 143 -6.17 8.30 9.12
N ARG A 144 -5.08 8.69 9.79
CA ARG A 144 -5.08 8.93 11.24
C ARG A 144 -6.10 10.00 11.65
N ALA A 145 -6.16 11.10 10.91
CA ALA A 145 -7.13 12.16 11.18
C ALA A 145 -8.57 11.67 11.00
N LEU A 146 -8.85 10.82 10.03
CA LEU A 146 -10.17 10.22 9.83
C LEU A 146 -10.54 9.24 10.95
N ILE A 147 -9.59 8.40 11.37
CA ILE A 147 -9.75 7.39 12.44
C ILE A 147 -10.00 8.04 13.79
N THR A 148 -9.23 9.07 14.13
CA THR A 148 -9.35 9.76 15.42
C THR A 148 -10.39 10.89 15.41
N GLY A 149 -10.96 11.19 14.26
CA GLY A 149 -12.00 12.20 14.05
C GLY A 149 -13.35 11.58 13.67
N PRO A 150 -13.77 11.64 12.40
CA PRO A 150 -15.13 11.24 12.00
C PRO A 150 -15.47 9.76 12.21
N LEU A 151 -14.49 8.85 12.29
CA LEU A 151 -14.70 7.41 12.52
C LEU A 151 -14.54 7.01 13.99
N ALA A 152 -14.05 7.91 14.86
CA ALA A 152 -13.70 7.59 16.24
C ALA A 152 -14.85 7.02 17.05
N ALA A 153 -16.05 7.59 16.93
CA ALA A 153 -17.24 7.13 17.66
C ALA A 153 -17.62 5.70 17.26
N LEU A 154 -17.68 5.39 15.96
CA LEU A 154 -17.98 4.05 15.47
C LEU A 154 -16.96 3.02 15.97
N ILE A 155 -15.66 3.35 15.95
CA ILE A 155 -14.60 2.48 16.42
C ILE A 155 -14.73 2.21 17.92
N GLY A 156 -14.98 3.25 18.73
CA GLY A 156 -15.10 3.14 20.18
C GLY A 156 -16.37 2.42 20.67
N GLU A 157 -17.39 2.31 19.81
CA GLU A 157 -18.67 1.64 20.11
C GLU A 157 -18.69 0.17 19.67
N LEU A 158 -17.66 -0.32 18.97
CA LEU A 158 -17.52 -1.75 18.66
C LEU A 158 -17.42 -2.55 19.96
N GLY A 159 -18.11 -3.69 20.00
CA GLY A 159 -18.17 -4.53 21.19
C GLY A 159 -17.96 -6.02 20.93
N ALA A 160 -17.62 -6.39 19.68
CA ALA A 160 -17.44 -7.79 19.30
C ALA A 160 -16.48 -7.94 18.13
N SER A 161 -15.83 -9.11 18.05
CA SER A 161 -15.16 -9.61 16.86
C SER A 161 -15.99 -10.73 16.20
N PRO A 162 -15.62 -11.24 15.01
CA PRO A 162 -16.23 -12.44 14.46
C PRO A 162 -16.13 -13.68 15.36
N SER A 163 -15.17 -13.70 16.31
CA SER A 163 -14.96 -14.83 17.22
C SER A 163 -15.92 -14.80 18.41
N ALA A 164 -16.12 -13.66 19.08
CA ALA A 164 -17.03 -13.48 20.21
C ALA A 164 -17.18 -11.99 20.60
N ASP A 165 -18.00 -11.72 21.64
CA ASP A 165 -18.13 -10.39 22.24
C ASP A 165 -16.89 -10.07 23.08
N PHE A 166 -16.61 -8.76 23.27
CA PHE A 166 -15.56 -8.29 24.17
C PHE A 166 -15.92 -8.59 25.62
N GLU A 167 -14.93 -8.56 26.49
CA GLU A 167 -15.18 -8.60 27.93
C GLU A 167 -15.89 -7.31 28.39
N ALA A 168 -16.50 -7.37 29.57
CA ALA A 168 -17.17 -6.20 30.14
C ALA A 168 -16.17 -5.04 30.26
N ASP A 169 -16.62 -3.84 29.88
CA ASP A 169 -15.84 -2.60 29.93
C ASP A 169 -14.67 -2.47 28.91
N GLU A 170 -14.41 -3.48 28.09
CA GLU A 170 -13.45 -3.36 27.00
C GLU A 170 -13.97 -2.50 25.85
N ARG A 171 -13.10 -1.64 25.31
CA ARG A 171 -13.38 -0.76 24.15
C ARG A 171 -12.10 -0.58 23.33
N ILE A 172 -12.26 -0.41 22.03
CA ILE A 172 -11.15 -0.03 21.15
C ILE A 172 -10.91 1.46 21.29
N ASP A 173 -9.70 1.86 21.66
CA ASP A 173 -9.27 3.25 21.54
C ASP A 173 -8.91 3.54 20.08
N PRO A 174 -9.55 4.50 19.40
CA PRO A 174 -9.23 4.87 18.02
C PRO A 174 -7.75 5.20 17.80
N ARG A 175 -7.04 5.65 18.83
CA ARG A 175 -5.59 5.92 18.75
C ARG A 175 -4.76 4.64 18.60
N TRP A 176 -5.26 3.48 19.05
CA TRP A 176 -4.60 2.20 18.78
C TRP A 176 -4.61 1.88 17.30
N VAL A 177 -5.75 2.06 16.64
CA VAL A 177 -5.91 1.86 15.20
C VAL A 177 -5.02 2.85 14.43
N ALA A 178 -5.04 4.13 14.80
CA ALA A 178 -4.22 5.17 14.21
C ALA A 178 -2.70 4.89 14.36
N TYR A 179 -2.27 4.34 15.50
CA TYR A 179 -0.88 3.92 15.74
C TYR A 179 -0.48 2.73 14.85
N LEU A 180 -1.37 1.76 14.70
CA LEU A 180 -1.09 0.54 13.94
C LEU A 180 -0.92 0.79 12.45
N ILE A 181 -1.62 1.78 11.88
CA ILE A 181 -1.57 2.09 10.44
C ILE A 181 -0.46 3.06 10.05
N SER A 182 0.25 3.64 11.01
CA SER A 182 1.22 4.71 10.74
C SER A 182 2.65 4.20 10.75
N SER A 183 3.44 4.59 9.76
CA SER A 183 4.89 4.38 9.74
C SER A 183 5.62 5.28 10.75
N THR A 184 5.02 6.40 11.14
CA THR A 184 5.57 7.37 12.08
C THR A 184 4.95 7.25 13.48
N GLU A 185 5.66 7.76 14.49
CA GLU A 185 5.12 7.81 15.85
C GLU A 185 3.95 8.80 15.95
N LEU A 186 3.00 8.50 16.84
CA LEU A 186 1.90 9.40 17.20
C LEU A 186 2.37 10.30 18.35
N GLU A 187 2.37 11.60 18.12
CA GLU A 187 2.77 12.59 19.13
C GLU A 187 1.90 12.46 20.40
N GLY A 188 2.56 12.34 21.55
CA GLY A 188 1.88 12.23 22.84
C GLY A 188 1.16 10.90 23.09
N PHE A 189 1.33 9.90 22.25
CA PHE A 189 0.75 8.57 22.43
C PHE A 189 1.83 7.54 22.80
N GLN A 190 1.58 6.80 23.88
CA GLN A 190 2.40 5.67 24.29
C GLN A 190 1.57 4.38 24.11
N PRO A 191 1.92 3.54 23.13
CA PRO A 191 1.17 2.32 22.88
C PRO A 191 1.35 1.33 24.05
N PRO A 192 0.31 0.58 24.42
CA PRO A 192 0.49 -0.54 25.32
C PRO A 192 1.44 -1.59 24.69
N PRO A 193 2.23 -2.33 25.51
CA PRO A 193 3.26 -3.23 25.00
C PRO A 193 2.76 -4.27 24.00
N TRP A 194 1.58 -4.85 24.22
CA TRP A 194 0.96 -5.82 23.32
C TRP A 194 0.68 -5.26 21.93
N LEU A 195 0.26 -3.98 21.87
CA LEU A 195 -0.03 -3.29 20.60
C LEU A 195 1.26 -3.01 19.81
N ALA A 196 2.31 -2.56 20.50
CA ALA A 196 3.61 -2.31 19.89
C ALA A 196 4.22 -3.58 19.27
N VAL A 197 4.07 -4.72 19.95
CA VAL A 197 4.56 -6.02 19.47
C VAL A 197 3.80 -6.52 18.24
N LEU A 198 2.50 -6.20 18.11
CA LEU A 198 1.67 -6.58 16.95
C LEU A 198 1.81 -5.66 15.75
N ARG A 199 2.32 -4.42 15.91
CA ARG A 199 2.45 -3.46 14.82
C ARG A 199 3.16 -4.00 13.57
N PRO A 200 4.23 -4.82 13.67
CA PRO A 200 4.88 -5.40 12.49
C PRO A 200 3.97 -6.30 11.64
N ALA A 201 2.86 -6.81 12.20
CA ALA A 201 1.86 -7.56 11.44
C ALA A 201 1.00 -6.68 10.52
N LEU A 202 1.03 -5.35 10.69
CA LEU A 202 0.35 -4.38 9.80
C LEU A 202 1.33 -3.54 8.99
N ILE A 203 2.48 -3.19 9.57
CA ILE A 203 3.52 -2.39 8.91
C ILE A 203 4.81 -3.20 8.91
N GLY A 204 5.17 -3.76 7.79
CA GLY A 204 6.37 -4.58 7.69
C GLY A 204 6.55 -5.20 6.31
N PRO A 205 7.65 -5.91 6.10
CA PRO A 205 7.97 -6.49 4.79
C PRO A 205 7.04 -7.65 4.39
N PHE A 206 6.28 -8.21 5.33
CA PHE A 206 5.29 -9.28 5.13
C PHE A 206 4.05 -9.06 6.03
N SER A 207 3.53 -7.87 6.04
CA SER A 207 2.32 -7.47 6.79
C SER A 207 1.03 -8.05 6.19
N SER A 208 -0.08 -7.95 6.91
CA SER A 208 -1.41 -8.35 6.40
C SER A 208 -1.80 -7.57 5.14
N ASP A 209 -1.39 -6.30 5.03
CA ASP A 209 -1.50 -5.50 3.82
C ASP A 209 -0.76 -6.17 2.65
N ASN A 210 0.55 -6.43 2.81
CA ASN A 210 1.36 -7.04 1.75
C ASN A 210 0.86 -8.45 1.38
N MET A 211 0.47 -9.23 2.36
CA MET A 211 -0.03 -10.60 2.15
C MET A 211 -1.40 -10.63 1.48
N ASP A 212 -2.16 -9.52 1.51
CA ASP A 212 -3.38 -9.41 0.71
C ASP A 212 -3.09 -8.94 -0.71
N TYR A 213 -2.38 -7.80 -0.89
CA TYR A 213 -2.28 -7.25 -2.23
C TYR A 213 -1.43 -8.09 -3.18
N VAL A 214 -0.38 -8.78 -2.72
CA VAL A 214 0.47 -9.57 -3.61
C VAL A 214 -0.31 -10.67 -4.34
N PRO A 215 -1.05 -11.57 -3.69
CA PRO A 215 -1.88 -12.55 -4.39
C PRO A 215 -3.09 -11.91 -5.09
N ARG A 216 -3.72 -10.87 -4.52
CA ARG A 216 -4.90 -10.20 -5.11
C ARG A 216 -4.57 -9.52 -6.42
N ASP A 217 -3.53 -8.69 -6.45
CA ASP A 217 -3.11 -7.97 -7.66
C ASP A 217 -2.62 -8.94 -8.74
N SER A 218 -1.87 -9.97 -8.33
CA SER A 218 -1.44 -11.05 -9.22
C SER A 218 -2.64 -11.72 -9.91
N TYR A 219 -3.63 -12.12 -9.12
CA TYR A 219 -4.84 -12.80 -9.61
C TYR A 219 -5.64 -11.88 -10.54
N ILE A 220 -5.94 -10.66 -10.11
CA ILE A 220 -6.80 -9.75 -10.86
C ILE A 220 -6.11 -9.22 -12.12
N CYS A 221 -4.81 -8.88 -12.06
CA CYS A 221 -4.07 -8.47 -13.25
C CYS A 221 -3.79 -9.61 -14.24
N GLY A 222 -4.05 -10.87 -13.86
CA GLY A 222 -3.73 -12.05 -14.67
C GLY A 222 -2.20 -12.24 -14.82
N VAL A 223 -1.43 -11.83 -13.83
CA VAL A 223 0.03 -11.94 -13.81
C VAL A 223 0.45 -13.08 -12.90
N SER A 224 1.18 -14.06 -13.43
CA SER A 224 1.66 -15.20 -12.65
C SER A 224 2.90 -14.82 -11.84
N ALA A 225 2.69 -14.28 -10.64
CA ALA A 225 3.79 -13.86 -9.75
C ALA A 225 4.47 -15.01 -8.99
N GLY A 226 4.04 -16.24 -9.21
CA GLY A 226 4.55 -17.44 -8.54
C GLY A 226 3.68 -17.88 -7.36
N PRO A 227 4.02 -19.01 -6.72
CA PRO A 227 3.27 -19.51 -5.58
C PRO A 227 3.50 -18.62 -4.37
N VAL A 228 2.41 -18.20 -3.73
CA VAL A 228 2.40 -17.43 -2.48
C VAL A 228 1.66 -18.25 -1.43
N ASP A 229 2.38 -18.72 -0.41
CA ASP A 229 1.84 -19.54 0.67
C ASP A 229 1.71 -18.68 1.95
N VAL A 230 0.71 -17.78 1.96
CA VAL A 230 0.42 -16.91 3.10
C VAL A 230 0.06 -17.72 4.35
N GLN A 231 -0.69 -18.80 4.18
CA GLN A 231 -1.10 -19.64 5.31
C GLN A 231 0.10 -20.30 6.01
N ARG A 232 1.12 -20.67 5.27
CA ARG A 232 2.36 -21.20 5.84
C ARG A 232 3.14 -20.14 6.62
N ILE A 233 3.19 -18.91 6.13
CA ILE A 233 3.82 -17.78 6.84
C ILE A 233 3.08 -17.52 8.15
N ILE A 234 1.74 -17.45 8.13
CA ILE A 234 0.90 -17.29 9.32
C ILE A 234 1.13 -18.44 10.30
N HIS A 235 1.03 -19.70 9.85
CA HIS A 235 1.13 -20.87 10.69
C HIS A 235 2.47 -20.96 11.44
N TYR A 236 3.57 -20.55 10.80
CA TYR A 236 4.90 -20.60 11.40
C TYR A 236 5.34 -19.27 12.03
N SER A 237 4.42 -18.34 12.28
CA SER A 237 4.69 -17.09 13.00
C SER A 237 4.24 -17.20 14.46
N PHE A 238 4.94 -16.53 15.36
CA PHE A 238 4.58 -16.43 16.77
C PHE A 238 5.22 -15.19 17.40
N ILE A 239 4.73 -14.80 18.56
CA ILE A 239 5.34 -13.73 19.35
C ILE A 239 6.31 -14.36 20.35
N SER A 240 7.58 -14.00 20.23
CA SER A 240 8.63 -14.33 21.21
C SER A 240 8.90 -13.13 22.13
N GLU A 241 9.78 -13.31 23.11
CA GLU A 241 10.31 -12.21 23.93
C GLU A 241 11.02 -11.11 23.12
N ARG A 242 11.38 -11.39 21.86
CA ARG A 242 12.02 -10.46 20.93
C ARG A 242 11.05 -9.83 19.93
N GLY A 243 9.76 -10.15 20.01
CA GLY A 243 8.70 -9.68 19.12
C GLY A 243 8.25 -10.72 18.09
N LEU A 244 7.67 -10.24 16.96
CA LEU A 244 7.18 -11.12 15.90
C LEU A 244 8.32 -11.95 15.30
N THR A 245 8.16 -13.25 15.36
CA THR A 245 9.18 -14.23 15.01
C THR A 245 8.61 -15.27 14.07
N LEU A 246 9.40 -15.68 13.09
CA LEU A 246 9.08 -16.80 12.20
C LEU A 246 9.90 -18.03 12.59
N HIS A 247 9.26 -19.18 12.62
CA HIS A 247 9.95 -20.46 12.67
C HIS A 247 10.74 -20.68 11.36
N ALA A 248 11.92 -21.30 11.41
CA ALA A 248 12.78 -21.53 10.23
C ALA A 248 12.04 -22.21 9.07
N HIS A 249 11.04 -23.05 9.34
CA HIS A 249 10.21 -23.70 8.30
C HIS A 249 9.38 -22.74 7.45
N ALA A 250 9.25 -21.48 7.82
CA ALA A 250 8.61 -20.44 7.01
C ALA A 250 9.56 -19.75 6.03
N ALA A 251 10.89 -19.93 6.17
CA ALA A 251 11.88 -19.13 5.45
C ALA A 251 11.71 -19.20 3.92
N GLU A 252 11.46 -20.39 3.37
CA GLU A 252 11.26 -20.57 1.93
C GLU A 252 9.93 -19.97 1.44
N ALA A 253 8.86 -20.09 2.22
CA ALA A 253 7.57 -19.48 1.89
C ALA A 253 7.68 -17.95 1.87
N LEU A 254 8.37 -17.37 2.86
CA LEU A 254 8.64 -15.94 2.89
C LEU A 254 9.53 -15.50 1.73
N TYR A 255 10.57 -16.25 1.40
CA TYR A 255 11.43 -15.97 0.25
C TYR A 255 10.62 -15.92 -1.06
N MET A 256 9.75 -16.90 -1.28
CA MET A 256 8.89 -16.95 -2.47
C MET A 256 7.87 -15.79 -2.47
N PHE A 257 7.34 -15.43 -1.31
CA PHE A 257 6.47 -14.27 -1.16
C PHE A 257 7.19 -12.96 -1.57
N LEU A 258 8.40 -12.72 -1.06
CA LEU A 258 9.20 -11.54 -1.39
C LEU A 258 9.59 -11.49 -2.88
N ASN A 259 9.90 -12.65 -3.48
CA ASN A 259 10.14 -12.77 -4.92
C ASN A 259 8.89 -12.42 -5.74
N SER A 260 7.72 -12.93 -5.34
CA SER A 260 6.45 -12.67 -6.01
C SER A 260 6.10 -11.18 -5.95
N ARG A 261 6.33 -10.54 -4.79
CA ARG A 261 6.18 -9.10 -4.61
C ARG A 261 7.11 -8.32 -5.54
N LEU A 262 8.41 -8.68 -5.59
CA LEU A 262 9.38 -8.06 -6.48
C LEU A 262 8.98 -8.19 -7.95
N TYR A 263 8.51 -9.36 -8.35
CA TYR A 263 8.02 -9.61 -9.70
C TYR A 263 6.83 -8.72 -10.07
N LEU A 264 5.86 -8.53 -9.16
CA LEU A 264 4.74 -7.61 -9.37
C LEU A 264 5.20 -6.17 -9.55
N TYR A 265 6.21 -5.72 -8.76
CA TYR A 265 6.78 -4.40 -8.96
C TYR A 265 7.33 -4.24 -10.38
N HIS A 266 8.04 -5.22 -10.89
CA HIS A 266 8.57 -5.20 -12.26
C HIS A 266 7.49 -5.21 -13.33
N GLN A 267 6.50 -6.11 -13.19
CA GLN A 267 5.55 -6.39 -14.24
C GLN A 267 4.35 -5.43 -14.25
N VAL A 268 3.91 -4.97 -13.08
CA VAL A 268 2.67 -4.19 -12.92
C VAL A 268 2.99 -2.76 -12.53
N TYR A 269 3.50 -2.53 -11.32
CA TYR A 269 3.60 -1.18 -10.76
C TYR A 269 4.62 -0.31 -11.50
N PHE A 270 5.74 -0.90 -11.93
CA PHE A 270 6.78 -0.22 -12.71
C PHE A 270 6.66 -0.49 -14.22
N HIS A 271 5.50 -0.97 -14.70
CA HIS A 271 5.33 -1.22 -16.12
C HIS A 271 5.56 0.06 -16.93
N ARG A 272 6.34 -0.04 -18.02
CA ARG A 272 6.79 1.12 -18.82
C ARG A 272 5.65 2.02 -19.31
N THR A 273 4.50 1.41 -19.66
CA THR A 273 3.34 2.17 -20.14
C THR A 273 2.60 2.86 -19.01
N VAL A 274 2.53 2.25 -17.82
CA VAL A 274 2.00 2.87 -16.60
C VAL A 274 2.81 4.12 -16.30
N ARG A 275 4.12 4.02 -16.18
CA ARG A 275 5.01 5.16 -15.88
C ARG A 275 4.96 6.26 -16.95
N ARG A 276 4.73 5.88 -18.21
CA ARG A 276 4.52 6.84 -19.30
C ARG A 276 3.20 7.62 -19.15
N ILE A 277 2.14 6.95 -18.68
CA ILE A 277 0.86 7.59 -18.36
C ILE A 277 1.04 8.53 -17.18
N ASP A 278 1.74 8.10 -16.13
CA ASP A 278 2.00 8.89 -14.93
C ASP A 278 2.77 10.19 -15.24
N LEU A 279 3.72 10.14 -16.18
CA LEU A 279 4.42 11.36 -16.61
C LEU A 279 3.47 12.39 -17.22
N GLN A 280 2.54 11.96 -18.06
CA GLN A 280 1.56 12.88 -18.66
C GLN A 280 0.48 13.30 -17.66
N LEU A 281 0.07 12.39 -16.78
CA LEU A 281 -0.88 12.66 -15.71
C LEU A 281 -0.37 13.73 -14.75
N ARG A 282 0.92 13.68 -14.39
CA ARG A 282 1.57 14.66 -13.49
C ARG A 282 1.39 16.11 -13.95
N GLU A 283 1.34 16.36 -15.26
CA GLU A 283 1.22 17.71 -15.81
C GLU A 283 -0.15 18.35 -15.54
N VAL A 284 -1.19 17.53 -15.45
CA VAL A 284 -2.59 17.99 -15.29
C VAL A 284 -3.15 17.75 -13.89
N PHE A 285 -2.53 16.86 -13.11
CA PHE A 285 -3.11 16.34 -11.88
C PHE A 285 -3.24 17.41 -10.80
N ARG A 286 -2.10 18.01 -10.41
CA ARG A 286 -2.08 19.01 -9.34
C ARG A 286 -3.02 20.19 -9.59
N PRO A 287 -2.96 20.89 -10.74
CA PRO A 287 -3.88 22.02 -11.02
C PRO A 287 -5.35 21.59 -11.03
N THR A 288 -5.64 20.34 -11.40
CA THR A 288 -7.00 19.79 -11.33
C THR A 288 -7.46 19.64 -9.90
N ILE A 289 -6.65 19.00 -9.06
CA ILE A 289 -6.99 18.78 -7.64
C ILE A 289 -7.12 20.12 -6.89
N GLU A 290 -6.27 21.08 -7.16
CA GLU A 290 -6.36 22.44 -6.59
C GLU A 290 -7.71 23.10 -6.92
N LEU A 291 -8.24 22.93 -8.12
CA LEU A 291 -9.56 23.46 -8.52
C LEU A 291 -10.73 22.70 -7.87
N MET A 292 -10.56 21.43 -7.54
CA MET A 292 -11.60 20.59 -6.96
C MET A 292 -11.63 20.66 -5.44
N LEU A 293 -10.48 20.59 -4.81
CA LEU A 293 -10.34 20.51 -3.36
C LEU A 293 -10.12 21.89 -2.72
N GLY A 294 -9.24 22.70 -3.30
CA GLY A 294 -8.97 24.07 -2.89
C GLY A 294 -7.92 24.23 -1.78
N GLY A 295 -7.20 23.16 -1.40
CA GLY A 295 -6.18 23.24 -0.36
C GLY A 295 -5.87 21.90 0.32
N ASN A 296 -5.38 21.97 1.56
CA ASN A 296 -5.06 20.78 2.35
C ASN A 296 -6.32 19.95 2.62
N PRO A 297 -6.34 18.63 2.32
CA PRO A 297 -7.48 17.76 2.62
C PRO A 297 -7.95 17.79 4.06
N LEU A 298 -7.02 17.95 5.01
CA LEU A 298 -7.35 18.01 6.44
C LEU A 298 -8.21 19.23 6.82
N GLU A 299 -8.15 20.30 6.01
CA GLU A 299 -8.98 21.50 6.20
C GLU A 299 -10.30 21.44 5.43
N HIS A 300 -10.44 20.46 4.51
CA HIS A 300 -11.57 20.34 3.57
C HIS A 300 -12.09 18.90 3.49
N LEU A 301 -12.30 18.25 4.64
CA LEU A 301 -12.72 16.84 4.70
C LEU A 301 -14.02 16.56 3.97
N ASP A 302 -14.97 17.50 3.96
CA ASP A 302 -16.23 17.41 3.22
C ASP A 302 -16.01 17.27 1.71
N ARG A 303 -15.11 18.08 1.15
CA ARG A 303 -14.71 18.00 -0.26
C ARG A 303 -13.89 16.77 -0.55
N TYR A 304 -13.00 16.39 0.39
CA TYR A 304 -12.17 15.20 0.24
C TYR A 304 -12.99 13.91 0.24
N LEU A 305 -14.05 13.85 1.04
CA LEU A 305 -14.98 12.71 1.07
C LEU A 305 -15.59 12.42 -0.30
N VAL A 306 -15.93 13.44 -1.08
CA VAL A 306 -16.54 13.26 -2.41
C VAL A 306 -15.52 13.19 -3.54
N LEU A 307 -14.25 13.50 -3.26
CA LEU A 307 -13.16 13.41 -4.24
C LEU A 307 -12.71 11.96 -4.44
N THR A 308 -13.05 11.41 -5.58
CA THR A 308 -12.72 10.04 -6.02
C THR A 308 -12.26 10.07 -7.47
N GLU A 309 -11.73 8.97 -8.00
CA GLU A 309 -11.42 8.88 -9.43
C GLU A 309 -12.67 9.07 -10.30
N TRP A 310 -13.81 8.53 -9.86
CA TRP A 310 -15.07 8.68 -10.61
C TRP A 310 -15.54 10.13 -10.67
N SER A 311 -15.53 10.85 -9.55
CA SER A 311 -15.91 12.26 -9.53
C SER A 311 -14.92 13.10 -10.35
N LEU A 312 -13.61 12.85 -10.18
CA LEU A 312 -12.56 13.55 -10.92
C LEU A 312 -12.72 13.36 -12.43
N LEU A 313 -12.79 12.10 -12.90
CA LEU A 313 -12.91 11.82 -14.34
C LEU A 313 -14.21 12.37 -14.94
N SER A 314 -15.31 12.34 -14.18
CA SER A 314 -16.57 12.95 -14.60
C SER A 314 -16.49 14.47 -14.70
N ASP A 315 -15.80 15.11 -13.77
CA ASP A 315 -15.66 16.57 -13.76
C ASP A 315 -14.74 17.06 -14.88
N VAL A 316 -13.58 16.44 -15.08
CA VAL A 316 -12.66 16.84 -16.16
C VAL A 316 -13.25 16.62 -17.56
N ASP A 317 -14.06 15.56 -17.75
CA ASP A 317 -14.81 15.35 -18.99
C ASP A 317 -15.83 16.47 -19.24
N ARG A 318 -16.50 16.93 -18.18
CA ARG A 318 -17.42 18.06 -18.24
C ARG A 318 -16.69 19.38 -18.52
N TRP A 319 -15.49 19.56 -17.93
CA TRP A 319 -14.65 20.74 -18.15
C TRP A 319 -14.20 20.89 -19.59
N ALA A 320 -13.86 19.79 -20.25
CA ALA A 320 -13.45 19.78 -21.66
C ALA A 320 -14.50 20.42 -22.59
N ARG A 321 -15.77 20.42 -22.18
CA ARG A 321 -16.91 20.96 -22.93
C ARG A 321 -17.43 22.28 -22.33
N GLY A 322 -16.81 22.77 -21.26
CA GLY A 322 -17.25 23.97 -20.53
C GLY A 322 -16.79 25.28 -21.19
N SER A 323 -17.33 26.39 -20.69
CA SER A 323 -16.99 27.74 -21.16
C SER A 323 -15.77 28.34 -20.44
N ASP A 324 -15.41 27.89 -19.26
CA ASP A 324 -14.23 28.35 -18.52
C ASP A 324 -12.96 27.90 -19.22
N ALA A 325 -12.14 28.85 -19.67
CA ALA A 325 -10.96 28.59 -20.51
C ALA A 325 -9.94 27.69 -19.78
N ARG A 326 -9.66 27.94 -18.50
CA ARG A 326 -8.67 27.17 -17.72
C ARG A 326 -9.14 25.73 -17.48
N ARG A 327 -10.41 25.57 -17.11
CA ARG A 327 -11.01 24.24 -16.91
C ARG A 327 -11.08 23.46 -18.20
N ARG A 328 -11.43 24.13 -19.33
CA ARG A 328 -11.47 23.49 -20.63
C ARG A 328 -10.10 23.00 -21.08
N GLU A 329 -9.05 23.80 -20.94
CA GLU A 329 -7.67 23.40 -21.23
C GLU A 329 -7.26 22.15 -20.44
N LEU A 330 -7.52 22.13 -19.13
CA LEU A 330 -7.26 20.96 -18.29
C LEU A 330 -8.11 19.76 -18.73
N GLY A 331 -9.39 19.95 -18.99
CA GLY A 331 -10.28 18.87 -19.45
C GLY A 331 -9.85 18.27 -20.79
N GLU A 332 -9.40 19.07 -21.74
CA GLU A 332 -8.85 18.60 -23.04
C GLU A 332 -7.54 17.81 -22.84
N ALA A 333 -6.67 18.28 -21.93
CA ALA A 333 -5.44 17.58 -21.58
C ALA A 333 -5.72 16.23 -20.89
N TRP A 334 -6.71 16.17 -19.98
CA TRP A 334 -7.20 14.92 -19.38
C TRP A 334 -7.79 13.97 -20.44
N ALA A 335 -8.58 14.49 -21.37
CA ALA A 335 -9.15 13.69 -22.47
C ALA A 335 -8.04 13.03 -23.32
N ALA A 336 -6.89 13.68 -23.48
CA ALA A 336 -5.73 13.09 -24.17
C ALA A 336 -5.12 11.93 -23.35
N VAL A 337 -5.03 12.06 -22.02
CA VAL A 337 -4.56 10.99 -21.13
C VAL A 337 -5.49 9.77 -21.20
N VAL A 338 -6.79 10.00 -20.99
CA VAL A 338 -7.82 8.95 -21.01
C VAL A 338 -7.89 8.24 -22.37
N ALA A 339 -7.79 9.00 -23.47
CA ALA A 339 -7.73 8.46 -24.83
C ALA A 339 -6.36 7.82 -25.18
N ARG A 340 -5.43 7.76 -24.24
CA ARG A 340 -4.07 7.22 -24.41
C ARG A 340 -3.28 7.88 -25.53
N LYS A 341 -3.55 9.15 -25.82
CA LYS A 341 -2.77 9.98 -26.75
C LYS A 341 -1.52 10.51 -26.04
N LEU A 342 -0.59 9.59 -25.78
CA LEU A 342 0.58 9.87 -24.96
C LEU A 342 1.68 10.51 -25.83
N LYS A 343 2.12 11.71 -25.44
CA LYS A 343 3.16 12.47 -26.13
C LYS A 343 4.58 11.96 -25.85
N TRP A 344 4.79 11.32 -24.69
CA TRP A 344 6.09 10.79 -24.28
C TRP A 344 6.36 9.42 -24.90
N LYS A 345 7.52 9.23 -25.54
CA LYS A 345 8.00 7.96 -26.10
C LYS A 345 9.16 7.43 -25.25
N LEU A 346 9.15 6.14 -24.98
CA LEU A 346 10.26 5.50 -24.26
C LEU A 346 11.49 5.45 -25.18
N ILE A 347 12.55 6.11 -24.77
CA ILE A 347 13.84 6.17 -25.49
C ILE A 347 14.82 5.15 -24.93
N TYR A 348 14.88 5.02 -23.60
CA TYR A 348 15.81 4.17 -22.88
C TYR A 348 15.14 3.50 -21.70
N GLN A 349 15.52 2.26 -21.41
CA GLN A 349 15.24 1.58 -20.15
C GLN A 349 16.47 0.77 -19.75
N GLY A 350 17.02 1.09 -18.60
CA GLY A 350 18.06 0.32 -17.90
C GLY A 350 17.55 -0.16 -16.56
N HIS A 351 18.17 -1.19 -16.02
CA HIS A 351 17.91 -1.64 -14.66
C HIS A 351 19.23 -1.86 -13.93
N THR A 352 19.21 -1.69 -12.63
CA THR A 352 20.31 -2.04 -11.73
C THR A 352 19.74 -2.82 -10.57
N ASP A 353 20.32 -3.99 -10.34
CA ASP A 353 20.04 -4.81 -9.17
C ASP A 353 21.24 -4.75 -8.24
N ALA A 354 21.06 -4.26 -7.03
CA ALA A 354 22.14 -4.30 -6.05
C ALA A 354 21.97 -5.53 -5.15
N HIS A 355 22.89 -6.43 -5.30
CA HIS A 355 23.07 -7.54 -4.36
C HIS A 355 24.02 -7.15 -3.22
N ASP A 356 25.05 -6.38 -3.53
CA ASP A 356 25.95 -5.72 -2.59
C ASP A 356 25.98 -4.25 -2.95
N ILE A 357 25.93 -3.36 -1.97
CA ILE A 357 25.80 -1.93 -2.21
C ILE A 357 27.11 -1.37 -2.80
N PRO A 358 27.19 -1.11 -4.11
CA PRO A 358 28.19 -0.19 -4.61
C PRO A 358 27.65 1.23 -4.39
N SER A 359 28.41 1.99 -3.64
CA SER A 359 28.19 3.40 -3.44
C SER A 359 28.04 4.12 -4.80
N GLY A 360 26.90 4.67 -5.10
CA GLY A 360 26.76 5.66 -6.16
C GLY A 360 25.54 5.57 -7.08
N ALA A 361 25.20 4.42 -7.62
CA ALA A 361 24.10 4.35 -8.60
C ALA A 361 22.71 4.18 -7.96
N LEU A 362 22.62 3.58 -6.79
CA LEU A 362 21.35 3.19 -6.16
C LEU A 362 20.65 4.28 -5.36
N GLY A 363 21.37 5.31 -4.94
CA GLY A 363 20.81 6.48 -4.29
C GLY A 363 20.52 7.64 -5.24
N VAL A 364 20.60 7.42 -6.56
CA VAL A 364 20.39 8.50 -7.54
C VAL A 364 18.91 8.85 -7.60
N THR A 365 18.58 10.08 -7.22
CA THR A 365 17.22 10.60 -7.37
C THR A 365 16.91 10.87 -8.85
N ARG A 366 15.63 11.06 -9.16
CA ARG A 366 15.18 11.46 -10.49
C ARG A 366 15.91 12.73 -10.99
N GLU A 367 16.02 13.73 -10.12
CA GLU A 367 16.66 15.02 -10.42
C GLU A 367 18.15 14.85 -10.67
N GLN A 368 18.82 14.05 -9.85
CA GLN A 368 20.25 13.74 -10.03
C GLN A 368 20.52 12.97 -11.32
N PHE A 369 19.64 12.00 -11.67
CA PHE A 369 19.77 11.28 -12.93
C PHE A 369 19.57 12.21 -14.13
N ALA A 370 18.55 13.08 -14.08
CA ALA A 370 18.33 14.08 -15.13
C ALA A 370 19.50 15.06 -15.29
N SER A 371 20.08 15.56 -14.18
CA SER A 371 21.23 16.45 -14.20
C SER A 371 22.45 15.77 -14.83
N ARG A 372 22.83 14.59 -14.36
CA ARG A 372 23.95 13.83 -14.91
C ARG A 372 23.78 13.49 -16.38
N LEU A 373 22.54 13.16 -16.83
CA LEU A 373 22.25 12.97 -18.24
C LEU A 373 22.55 14.22 -19.05
N ARG A 374 22.09 15.40 -18.61
CA ARG A 374 22.34 16.69 -19.30
C ARG A 374 23.83 17.01 -19.39
N GLU A 375 24.60 16.72 -18.34
CA GLU A 375 26.05 16.92 -18.30
C GLU A 375 26.79 16.04 -19.31
N ASN A 376 26.33 14.79 -19.49
CA ASN A 376 26.93 13.82 -20.43
C ASN A 376 26.44 13.95 -21.86
N LEU A 377 25.42 14.80 -22.13
CA LEU A 377 25.01 15.13 -23.50
C LEU A 377 26.00 16.09 -24.17
N PRO A 378 26.19 15.98 -25.50
CA PRO A 378 26.88 17.00 -26.28
C PRO A 378 26.36 18.39 -26.00
N SER A 379 27.24 19.40 -25.98
CA SER A 379 26.89 20.77 -25.58
C SER A 379 25.68 21.35 -26.32
N GLY A 380 25.54 21.05 -27.61
CA GLY A 380 24.41 21.50 -28.44
C GLY A 380 23.08 20.78 -28.12
N LEU A 381 23.11 19.69 -27.37
CA LEU A 381 21.91 18.87 -27.04
C LEU A 381 21.48 18.97 -25.58
N ARG A 382 22.19 19.72 -24.75
CA ARG A 382 21.84 19.84 -23.31
C ARG A 382 20.48 20.50 -23.06
N GLY A 383 19.96 21.24 -24.03
CA GLY A 383 18.65 21.90 -23.97
C GLY A 383 17.46 21.09 -24.51
N ILE A 384 17.68 19.86 -25.00
CA ILE A 384 16.57 19.05 -25.53
C ILE A 384 15.56 18.67 -24.44
N ALA A 385 14.29 18.58 -24.83
CA ALA A 385 13.23 18.18 -23.93
C ALA A 385 13.22 16.65 -23.74
N PHE A 386 13.46 16.20 -22.52
CA PHE A 386 13.27 14.81 -22.10
C PHE A 386 12.81 14.76 -20.65
N GLU A 387 12.13 13.70 -20.28
CA GLU A 387 11.75 13.36 -18.92
C GLU A 387 12.43 12.06 -18.49
N VAL A 388 12.74 11.97 -17.21
CA VAL A 388 13.29 10.76 -16.62
C VAL A 388 12.33 10.15 -15.60
N ASP A 389 12.34 8.85 -15.50
CA ASP A 389 11.65 8.08 -14.49
C ASP A 389 12.68 7.18 -13.77
N VAL A 390 12.70 7.28 -12.46
CA VAL A 390 13.50 6.41 -11.59
C VAL A 390 12.52 5.71 -10.66
N ALA A 391 12.25 4.45 -10.94
CA ALA A 391 11.37 3.63 -10.12
C ALA A 391 12.24 2.62 -9.35
N ALA A 392 12.21 2.72 -8.03
CA ALA A 392 13.03 1.87 -7.17
C ALA A 392 12.18 1.18 -6.10
N GLN A 393 12.53 -0.08 -5.80
CA GLN A 393 11.90 -0.88 -4.76
C GLN A 393 12.99 -1.58 -3.93
N GLU A 394 12.82 -1.52 -2.62
CA GLU A 394 13.58 -2.34 -1.69
C GLU A 394 12.96 -3.74 -1.64
N SER A 395 13.78 -4.74 -1.90
CA SER A 395 13.30 -6.12 -2.11
C SER A 395 13.57 -7.01 -0.93
N ARG A 396 14.65 -6.75 -0.18
CA ARG A 396 14.99 -7.54 1.00
C ARG A 396 14.16 -7.10 2.20
N ALA A 397 13.93 -8.05 3.08
CA ALA A 397 13.32 -7.81 4.38
C ALA A 397 14.16 -6.88 5.28
N PHE A 398 15.47 -6.81 5.05
CA PHE A 398 16.39 -5.90 5.70
C PHE A 398 17.15 -5.09 4.65
N ASN A 399 17.12 -3.77 4.79
CA ASN A 399 17.97 -2.87 4.04
C ASN A 399 19.03 -2.30 4.98
N PRO A 400 20.31 -2.65 4.81
CA PRO A 400 21.38 -2.16 5.68
C PRO A 400 21.59 -0.64 5.59
N MET A 401 21.01 0.04 4.58
CA MET A 401 21.10 1.49 4.43
C MET A 401 20.00 2.25 5.20
N THR A 402 18.86 1.64 5.47
CA THR A 402 17.71 2.28 6.11
C THR A 402 17.46 1.77 7.52
N GLU A 403 18.31 0.83 8.03
CA GLU A 403 18.15 0.18 9.33
C GLU A 403 16.74 -0.38 9.58
N THR A 404 16.02 -0.72 8.50
CA THR A 404 14.70 -1.34 8.64
C THR A 404 14.80 -2.64 9.42
N ALA A 405 13.78 -2.90 10.23
CA ALA A 405 13.75 -4.06 11.13
C ALA A 405 13.99 -5.36 10.37
N ASP A 406 14.95 -6.13 10.84
CA ASP A 406 15.27 -7.45 10.29
C ASP A 406 14.19 -8.45 10.75
N ILE A 407 13.86 -9.40 9.87
CA ILE A 407 12.94 -10.47 10.23
C ILE A 407 13.66 -11.47 11.12
N LEU A 408 13.05 -11.77 12.25
CA LEU A 408 13.57 -12.70 13.23
C LEU A 408 13.10 -14.12 12.92
N PHE A 409 14.05 -15.06 12.84
CA PHE A 409 13.79 -16.49 12.67
C PHE A 409 14.22 -17.26 13.90
N TYR A 410 13.40 -18.22 14.31
CA TYR A 410 13.74 -19.20 15.33
C TYR A 410 14.17 -20.51 14.66
N GLU A 411 15.38 -20.98 15.00
CA GLU A 411 15.95 -22.25 14.56
C GLU A 411 15.81 -23.31 15.65
N PRO A 412 14.88 -24.26 15.52
CA PRO A 412 14.55 -25.19 16.60
C PRO A 412 15.64 -26.22 16.87
N LEU A 413 16.47 -26.58 15.90
CA LEU A 413 17.56 -27.57 16.09
C LEU A 413 18.69 -27.03 16.97
N GLU A 414 18.89 -25.73 16.95
CA GLU A 414 19.96 -25.07 17.73
C GLU A 414 19.39 -24.27 18.91
N ASP A 415 18.07 -24.20 19.05
CA ASP A 415 17.36 -23.34 20.02
C ASP A 415 17.88 -21.91 20.00
N THR A 416 18.02 -21.34 18.79
CA THR A 416 18.59 -20.01 18.59
C THR A 416 17.71 -19.13 17.71
N TYR A 417 17.86 -17.82 17.89
CA TYR A 417 17.23 -16.80 17.04
C TYR A 417 18.25 -16.25 16.04
N ARG A 418 17.88 -16.21 14.78
CA ARG A 418 18.68 -15.67 13.67
C ARG A 418 17.92 -14.57 12.95
N GLN A 419 18.64 -13.58 12.49
CA GLN A 419 18.09 -12.51 11.64
C GLN A 419 18.10 -12.95 10.18
N SER A 420 17.13 -12.49 9.37
CA SER A 420 17.01 -12.85 7.94
C SER A 420 18.27 -12.52 7.13
N ARG A 421 18.99 -11.45 7.47
CA ARG A 421 20.24 -11.04 6.81
C ARG A 421 21.36 -12.09 6.84
N VAL A 422 21.37 -13.00 7.81
CA VAL A 422 22.38 -14.05 7.93
C VAL A 422 21.97 -15.33 7.19
N LEU A 423 20.73 -15.43 6.71
CA LEU A 423 20.26 -16.58 5.94
C LEU A 423 20.66 -16.42 4.46
N ASP A 424 21.43 -17.35 3.94
CA ASP A 424 21.92 -17.33 2.56
C ASP A 424 20.80 -17.28 1.51
N LEU A 425 19.63 -17.81 1.86
CA LEU A 425 18.45 -17.76 1.00
C LEU A 425 18.07 -16.33 0.61
N PHE A 426 18.07 -15.40 1.59
CA PHE A 426 17.69 -14.00 1.35
C PHE A 426 18.78 -13.18 0.67
N LYS A 427 20.04 -13.62 0.68
CA LYS A 427 21.13 -13.01 -0.09
C LYS A 427 20.90 -13.09 -1.59
N ARG A 428 20.07 -14.02 -2.07
CA ARG A 428 19.71 -14.16 -3.49
C ARG A 428 18.75 -13.07 -3.96
N LEU A 429 18.01 -12.42 -3.06
CA LEU A 429 17.21 -11.26 -3.39
C LEU A 429 18.11 -10.03 -3.50
N PRO A 430 17.90 -9.13 -4.49
CA PRO A 430 18.60 -7.85 -4.50
C PRO A 430 18.21 -7.04 -3.25
N VAL A 431 19.11 -6.23 -2.72
CA VAL A 431 18.78 -5.28 -1.64
C VAL A 431 17.77 -4.26 -2.17
N ARG A 432 18.09 -3.72 -3.33
CA ARG A 432 17.28 -2.73 -4.03
C ARG A 432 17.33 -3.00 -5.52
N MET A 433 16.18 -2.83 -6.16
CA MET A 433 16.03 -2.80 -7.59
C MET A 433 15.69 -1.38 -8.02
N ALA A 434 16.31 -0.91 -9.08
CA ALA A 434 15.97 0.37 -9.67
C ALA A 434 15.86 0.27 -11.20
N LEU A 435 14.80 0.86 -11.74
CA LEU A 435 14.55 1.00 -13.16
C LEU A 435 14.74 2.46 -13.55
N PHE A 436 15.62 2.71 -14.50
CA PHE A 436 15.92 4.02 -15.04
C PHE A 436 15.34 4.14 -16.44
N ARG A 437 14.51 5.14 -16.70
CA ARG A 437 13.92 5.36 -18.00
C ARG A 437 14.10 6.79 -18.47
N ILE A 438 14.23 6.95 -19.77
CA ILE A 438 14.23 8.24 -20.44
C ILE A 438 13.07 8.25 -21.43
N PHE A 439 12.30 9.32 -21.40
CA PHE A 439 11.21 9.58 -22.30
C PHE A 439 11.45 10.90 -23.05
N ALA A 440 11.15 10.93 -24.33
CA ALA A 440 11.20 12.14 -25.16
C ALA A 440 9.97 12.23 -26.06
N HIS A 441 9.74 13.37 -26.70
CA HIS A 441 8.62 13.56 -27.64
C HIS A 441 8.82 12.78 -28.94
N ASP A 442 10.07 12.64 -29.37
CA ASP A 442 10.46 11.93 -30.58
C ASP A 442 11.75 11.12 -30.35
N GLU A 443 12.21 10.43 -31.39
CA GLU A 443 13.40 9.58 -31.35
C GLU A 443 14.64 10.22 -32.01
N THR A 444 14.58 11.51 -32.31
CA THR A 444 15.64 12.22 -33.07
C THR A 444 17.01 12.09 -32.39
N HIS A 445 17.06 12.21 -31.08
CA HIS A 445 18.31 12.14 -30.27
C HIS A 445 18.41 10.86 -29.47
N ARG A 446 17.81 9.76 -29.98
CA ARG A 446 17.80 8.47 -29.26
C ARG A 446 19.19 7.92 -28.93
N ARG A 447 20.12 8.01 -29.89
CA ARG A 447 21.47 7.46 -29.72
C ARG A 447 22.25 8.22 -28.65
N GLU A 448 22.20 9.53 -28.68
CA GLU A 448 22.87 10.41 -27.73
C GLU A 448 22.32 10.24 -26.30
N LEU A 449 21.00 10.13 -26.17
CA LEU A 449 20.36 9.86 -24.88
C LEU A 449 20.71 8.48 -24.30
N ILE A 450 20.77 7.44 -25.16
CA ILE A 450 21.20 6.09 -24.74
C ILE A 450 22.65 6.11 -24.29
N HIS A 451 23.54 6.74 -25.05
CA HIS A 451 24.95 6.85 -24.71
C HIS A 451 25.15 7.58 -23.37
N ALA A 452 24.52 8.73 -23.19
CA ALA A 452 24.58 9.48 -21.93
C ALA A 452 24.03 8.67 -20.75
N ALA A 453 22.96 7.87 -20.95
CA ALA A 453 22.42 7.01 -19.90
C ALA A 453 23.40 5.91 -19.49
N ASN A 454 24.03 5.24 -20.45
CA ASN A 454 25.02 4.19 -20.19
C ASN A 454 26.22 4.74 -19.41
N GLU A 455 26.74 5.93 -19.80
CA GLU A 455 27.81 6.61 -19.07
C GLU A 455 27.43 6.93 -17.62
N VAL A 456 26.22 7.45 -17.39
CA VAL A 456 25.72 7.78 -16.04
C VAL A 456 25.57 6.53 -15.17
N LEU A 457 25.14 5.41 -15.77
CA LEU A 457 24.88 4.16 -15.05
C LEU A 457 26.13 3.25 -14.99
N GLY A 458 27.25 3.62 -15.64
CA GLY A 458 28.47 2.81 -15.70
C GLY A 458 28.29 1.50 -16.47
N LEU A 459 27.36 1.47 -17.43
CA LEU A 459 27.12 0.31 -18.28
C LEU A 459 28.01 0.39 -19.51
N ALA A 460 28.64 -0.72 -19.88
CA ALA A 460 29.43 -0.78 -21.11
C ALA A 460 28.57 -0.42 -22.33
N THR A 461 29.07 0.51 -23.16
CA THR A 461 28.45 0.93 -24.42
C THR A 461 28.50 -0.16 -25.48
#